data_695a45fa239c563a57112131a1780148
#
_entry.id   695a45fa239c563a57112131a1780148
#
_cell.length_a   1.000
_cell.length_b   1.000
_cell.length_c   1.000
_cell.angle_alpha   90.00
_cell.angle_beta   90.00
_cell.angle_gamma   90.00
#
_symmetry.space_group_name_H-M   'P 1'
#
loop_
_entity.id
_entity.type
_entity.pdbx_description
1 polymer ?
#
loop_
_entity_poly.entity_id
_entity_poly.type
_entity_poly.pdbx_seq_one_letter_code
_entity_poly.pdbx_strand_id
1 'polypeptide(L)'
;MSNVVKAEQLYEGKAKKVFATNDPDLVIVDYKDDATAFNGEKKGTIRGKGVVNNKMSNFMMGLLEKEGIPTHFVEELSDREALVKRVEIVPLEVIVRNVAAGSFSKKLGIAEGTPLKTPTLEFSYKDDALGDPFINDYYALGLGLATREEIDDITKYAFAVNTFMLKFFKEHNIDLIDFKIEFGRFHGKILLADEISPDTCRFWDSTTHEKLDKDRFRRDMGGVEEAYQEMMKRIFGE
;
A
#
# COMPACT_ATOMS: atom_id res chain seq x y z
N MET A 1 2.54 12.56 24.10
CA MET A 1 3.79 12.24 23.39
C MET A 1 4.30 10.95 23.99
N SER A 2 4.34 9.89 23.22
CA SER A 2 4.86 8.60 23.67
C SER A 2 6.37 8.73 23.91
N ASN A 3 6.87 8.27 25.08
CA ASN A 3 8.31 8.21 25.37
C ASN A 3 8.96 7.06 24.57
N VAL A 4 8.69 7.01 23.26
CA VAL A 4 9.24 5.98 22.38
C VAL A 4 10.62 6.42 21.91
N VAL A 5 11.61 5.55 22.09
CA VAL A 5 13.01 5.78 21.72
C VAL A 5 13.34 4.83 20.57
N LYS A 6 13.80 5.40 19.44
CA LYS A 6 14.31 4.63 18.29
C LYS A 6 15.56 3.86 18.68
N ALA A 7 15.61 2.57 18.32
CA ALA A 7 16.72 1.67 18.62
C ALA A 7 17.35 1.12 17.33
N GLU A 8 17.86 -0.11 17.35
CA GLU A 8 18.56 -0.72 16.21
C GLU A 8 17.66 -0.94 15.00
N GLN A 9 18.26 -0.90 13.80
CA GLN A 9 17.58 -1.24 12.57
C GLN A 9 17.29 -2.76 12.51
N LEU A 10 16.02 -3.12 12.37
CA LEU A 10 15.58 -4.51 12.25
C LEU A 10 15.59 -5.00 10.81
N TYR A 11 15.21 -4.13 9.89
CA TYR A 11 15.00 -4.50 8.48
C TYR A 11 15.18 -3.29 7.57
N GLU A 12 15.63 -3.54 6.34
CA GLU A 12 15.61 -2.56 5.26
C GLU A 12 15.05 -3.20 4.00
N GLY A 13 13.94 -2.65 3.55
CA GLY A 13 13.29 -3.02 2.28
C GLY A 13 13.59 -2.04 1.15
N LYS A 14 12.87 -2.22 0.05
CA LYS A 14 12.99 -1.40 -1.17
C LYS A 14 12.66 0.07 -0.92
N ALA A 15 11.63 0.34 -0.10
CA ALA A 15 11.08 1.68 0.12
C ALA A 15 11.17 2.17 1.57
N LYS A 16 11.49 1.32 2.53
CA LYS A 16 11.42 1.59 3.96
C LYS A 16 12.55 0.94 4.74
N LYS A 17 12.90 1.57 5.87
CA LYS A 17 13.66 0.97 6.97
C LYS A 17 12.77 0.81 8.17
N VAL A 18 12.95 -0.26 8.93
CA VAL A 18 12.20 -0.53 10.15
C VAL A 18 13.16 -0.60 11.31
N PHE A 19 12.85 0.13 12.37
CA PHE A 19 13.67 0.22 13.58
C PHE A 19 12.90 -0.29 14.79
N ALA A 20 13.59 -1.00 15.67
CA ALA A 20 13.07 -1.34 16.98
C ALA A 20 12.83 -0.06 17.81
N THR A 21 12.04 -0.21 18.86
CA THR A 21 11.87 0.81 19.89
C THR A 21 12.10 0.21 21.27
N ASN A 22 12.05 1.05 22.30
CA ASN A 22 12.05 0.58 23.69
C ASN A 22 10.74 -0.13 24.11
N ASP A 23 9.73 -0.14 23.23
CA ASP A 23 8.49 -0.92 23.39
C ASP A 23 8.51 -2.09 22.39
N PRO A 24 8.46 -3.36 22.83
CA PRO A 24 8.52 -4.51 21.94
C PRO A 24 7.33 -4.62 20.96
N ASP A 25 6.22 -3.99 21.27
CA ASP A 25 5.02 -3.98 20.45
C ASP A 25 5.01 -2.86 19.39
N LEU A 26 6.01 -1.99 19.40
CA LEU A 26 6.09 -0.83 18.51
C LEU A 26 7.39 -0.82 17.71
N VAL A 27 7.30 -0.37 16.46
CA VAL A 27 8.45 -0.11 15.59
C VAL A 27 8.30 1.25 14.92
N ILE A 28 9.44 1.82 14.49
CA ILE A 28 9.47 3.03 13.67
C ILE A 28 9.76 2.62 12.23
N VAL A 29 8.91 3.10 11.33
CA VAL A 29 9.10 2.96 9.88
C VAL A 29 9.62 4.28 9.32
N ASP A 30 10.74 4.23 8.61
CA ASP A 30 11.39 5.37 7.95
C ASP A 30 11.28 5.19 6.43
N TYR A 31 10.61 6.09 5.75
CA TYR A 31 10.32 6.04 4.32
C TYR A 31 11.45 6.65 3.48
N LYS A 32 11.91 5.87 2.50
CA LYS A 32 13.00 6.19 1.58
C LYS A 32 12.50 6.82 0.29
N ASP A 33 13.38 7.55 -0.38
CA ASP A 33 13.15 8.04 -1.74
C ASP A 33 13.52 7.03 -2.83
N ASP A 34 14.11 5.89 -2.43
CA ASP A 34 14.45 4.81 -3.35
C ASP A 34 13.19 4.26 -4.03
N ALA A 35 13.27 4.09 -5.34
CA ALA A 35 12.22 3.52 -6.15
C ALA A 35 12.74 2.29 -6.92
N THR A 36 11.97 1.22 -6.88
CA THR A 36 12.24 0.00 -7.66
C THR A 36 11.01 -0.41 -8.43
N ALA A 37 11.21 -1.01 -9.60
CA ALA A 37 10.17 -1.62 -10.39
C ALA A 37 10.67 -2.95 -10.98
N PHE A 38 9.73 -3.82 -11.42
CA PHE A 38 10.03 -5.11 -12.05
C PHE A 38 10.98 -5.97 -11.18
N ASN A 39 10.57 -6.25 -9.92
CA ASN A 39 11.35 -7.03 -8.96
C ASN A 39 12.79 -6.53 -8.74
N GLY A 40 12.99 -5.19 -8.84
CA GLY A 40 14.29 -4.57 -8.62
C GLY A 40 15.20 -4.49 -9.85
N GLU A 41 14.73 -4.91 -11.03
CA GLU A 41 15.46 -4.71 -12.29
C GLU A 41 15.63 -3.24 -12.64
N LYS A 42 14.59 -2.43 -12.36
CA LYS A 42 14.66 -0.97 -12.49
C LYS A 42 14.82 -0.33 -11.13
N LYS A 43 15.86 0.47 -10.96
CA LYS A 43 16.18 1.22 -9.74
C LYS A 43 16.33 2.70 -10.05
N GLY A 44 15.96 3.54 -9.10
CA GLY A 44 16.11 4.99 -9.18
C GLY A 44 15.74 5.65 -7.88
N THR A 45 15.72 6.98 -7.90
CA THR A 45 15.30 7.80 -6.78
C THR A 45 14.20 8.73 -7.26
N ILE A 46 13.12 8.85 -6.49
CA ILE A 46 12.05 9.83 -6.69
C ILE A 46 12.14 10.78 -5.51
N ARG A 47 12.62 11.99 -5.76
CA ARG A 47 12.86 12.98 -4.70
C ARG A 47 11.56 13.35 -3.99
N GLY A 48 11.58 13.25 -2.64
CA GLY A 48 10.43 13.56 -1.81
C GLY A 48 9.37 12.44 -1.71
N LYS A 49 9.58 11.32 -2.41
CA LYS A 49 8.66 10.17 -2.38
C LYS A 49 8.40 9.68 -0.97
N GLY A 50 9.42 9.56 -0.14
CA GLY A 50 9.29 9.08 1.23
C GLY A 50 8.40 9.98 2.08
N VAL A 51 8.48 11.29 1.89
CA VAL A 51 7.61 12.26 2.58
C VAL A 51 6.15 12.08 2.14
N VAL A 52 5.91 12.01 0.84
CA VAL A 52 4.55 11.81 0.30
C VAL A 52 3.95 10.51 0.79
N ASN A 53 4.70 9.42 0.70
CA ASN A 53 4.22 8.09 1.09
C ASN A 53 3.92 8.01 2.59
N ASN A 54 4.80 8.56 3.44
CA ASN A 54 4.57 8.60 4.89
C ASN A 54 3.31 9.40 5.22
N LYS A 55 3.24 10.65 4.76
CA LYS A 55 2.12 11.54 5.09
C LYS A 55 0.78 10.99 4.60
N MET A 56 0.74 10.53 3.34
CA MET A 56 -0.48 9.97 2.76
C MET A 56 -0.92 8.68 3.47
N SER A 57 0.02 7.76 3.74
CA SER A 57 -0.29 6.50 4.41
C SER A 57 -0.82 6.74 5.83
N ASN A 58 -0.16 7.59 6.62
CA ASN A 58 -0.58 7.92 7.98
C ASN A 58 -1.99 8.54 8.00
N PHE A 59 -2.24 9.47 7.10
CA PHE A 59 -3.54 10.12 6.96
C PHE A 59 -4.64 9.13 6.59
N MET A 60 -4.41 8.31 5.57
CA MET A 60 -5.39 7.30 5.12
C MET A 60 -5.67 6.26 6.19
N MET A 61 -4.64 5.74 6.87
CA MET A 61 -4.83 4.77 7.96
C MET A 61 -5.61 5.38 9.12
N GLY A 62 -5.34 6.64 9.49
CA GLY A 62 -6.11 7.33 10.51
C GLY A 62 -7.58 7.54 10.15
N LEU A 63 -7.91 7.74 8.87
CA LEU A 63 -9.30 7.80 8.39
C LEU A 63 -9.96 6.41 8.42
N LEU A 64 -9.25 5.37 7.99
CA LEU A 64 -9.75 4.00 7.99
C LEU A 64 -10.04 3.48 9.39
N GLU A 65 -9.24 3.86 10.40
CA GLU A 65 -9.54 3.53 11.81
C GLU A 65 -10.86 4.16 12.29
N LYS A 66 -11.17 5.37 11.85
CA LYS A 66 -12.47 6.01 12.15
C LYS A 66 -13.65 5.28 11.52
N GLU A 67 -13.42 4.59 10.41
CA GLU A 67 -14.40 3.71 9.73
C GLU A 67 -14.44 2.29 10.33
N GLY A 68 -13.69 2.03 11.40
CA GLY A 68 -13.67 0.74 12.09
C GLY A 68 -12.76 -0.31 11.45
N ILE A 69 -11.86 0.07 10.55
CA ILE A 69 -10.86 -0.81 9.95
C ILE A 69 -9.59 -0.72 10.79
N PRO A 70 -9.17 -1.79 11.49
CA PRO A 70 -8.02 -1.73 12.37
C PRO A 70 -6.73 -1.64 11.56
N THR A 71 -5.83 -0.72 11.93
CA THR A 71 -4.54 -0.52 11.27
C THR A 71 -3.37 -0.68 12.25
N HIS A 72 -2.18 -0.78 11.69
CA HIS A 72 -0.95 -0.77 12.47
C HIS A 72 -0.48 0.63 12.86
N PHE A 73 -1.05 1.68 12.28
CA PHE A 73 -0.66 3.08 12.53
C PHE A 73 -0.89 3.48 13.98
N VAL A 74 0.05 4.25 14.54
CA VAL A 74 -0.05 4.82 15.89
C VAL A 74 0.11 6.34 15.86
N GLU A 75 1.24 6.83 15.32
CA GLU A 75 1.56 8.27 15.35
C GLU A 75 2.54 8.63 14.22
N GLU A 76 2.39 9.80 13.62
CA GLU A 76 3.39 10.38 12.74
C GLU A 76 4.47 11.07 13.58
N LEU A 77 5.73 10.64 13.42
CA LEU A 77 6.86 11.16 14.21
C LEU A 77 7.59 12.30 13.49
N SER A 78 7.67 12.24 12.18
CA SER A 78 8.28 13.24 11.32
C SER A 78 7.75 13.12 9.89
N ASP A 79 8.22 13.97 8.99
CA ASP A 79 7.87 13.90 7.57
C ASP A 79 8.14 12.52 6.94
N ARG A 80 9.06 11.74 7.49
CA ARG A 80 9.49 10.45 6.94
C ARG A 80 9.26 9.27 7.87
N GLU A 81 8.98 9.51 9.15
CA GLU A 81 8.90 8.46 10.14
C GLU A 81 7.51 8.37 10.75
N ALA A 82 7.03 7.14 10.86
CA ALA A 82 5.81 6.79 11.56
C ALA A 82 6.07 5.74 12.64
N LEU A 83 5.40 5.88 13.77
CA LEU A 83 5.29 4.86 14.79
C LEU A 83 4.15 3.94 14.43
N VAL A 84 4.42 2.66 14.38
CA VAL A 84 3.41 1.63 14.04
C VAL A 84 3.49 0.44 14.99
N LYS A 85 2.41 -0.29 15.11
CA LYS A 85 2.39 -1.57 15.82
C LYS A 85 3.29 -2.57 15.10
N ARG A 86 4.09 -3.33 15.87
CA ARG A 86 4.96 -4.38 15.36
C ARG A 86 4.13 -5.62 15.02
N VAL A 87 3.67 -5.70 13.80
CA VAL A 87 2.88 -6.84 13.32
C VAL A 87 3.76 -7.94 12.72
N GLU A 88 3.31 -9.19 12.82
CA GLU A 88 3.81 -10.28 12.00
C GLU A 88 3.08 -10.26 10.66
N ILE A 89 3.77 -9.91 9.59
CA ILE A 89 3.16 -9.80 8.25
C ILE A 89 2.61 -11.16 7.82
N VAL A 90 1.34 -11.20 7.43
CA VAL A 90 0.78 -12.32 6.69
C VAL A 90 1.45 -12.34 5.32
N PRO A 91 2.08 -13.43 4.89
CA PRO A 91 2.91 -13.42 3.67
C PRO A 91 2.06 -13.44 2.39
N LEU A 92 1.12 -12.50 2.31
CA LEU A 92 0.22 -12.27 1.19
C LEU A 92 0.25 -10.79 0.79
N GLU A 93 0.45 -10.52 -0.49
CA GLU A 93 0.01 -9.25 -1.08
C GLU A 93 -1.47 -9.37 -1.43
N VAL A 94 -2.25 -8.38 -1.05
CA VAL A 94 -3.70 -8.31 -1.29
C VAL A 94 -3.98 -7.17 -2.26
N ILE A 95 -4.52 -7.50 -3.44
CA ILE A 95 -4.73 -6.53 -4.50
C ILE A 95 -6.22 -6.45 -4.81
N VAL A 96 -6.78 -5.23 -4.73
CA VAL A 96 -8.15 -4.95 -5.14
C VAL A 96 -8.12 -4.09 -6.41
N ARG A 97 -8.92 -4.47 -7.42
CA ARG A 97 -8.99 -3.73 -8.68
C ARG A 97 -10.42 -3.33 -9.03
N ASN A 98 -10.56 -2.08 -9.43
CA ASN A 98 -11.81 -1.48 -9.89
C ASN A 98 -11.81 -1.31 -11.42
N VAL A 99 -10.62 -1.13 -11.99
CA VAL A 99 -10.38 -0.90 -13.42
C VAL A 99 -9.23 -1.79 -13.87
N ALA A 100 -9.31 -2.34 -15.06
CA ALA A 100 -8.25 -3.16 -15.63
C ALA A 100 -6.98 -2.31 -15.88
N ALA A 101 -5.86 -2.71 -15.28
CA ALA A 101 -4.57 -2.05 -15.46
C ALA A 101 -3.40 -3.02 -15.19
N GLY A 102 -2.20 -2.62 -15.59
CA GLY A 102 -0.95 -3.32 -15.28
C GLY A 102 -0.95 -4.80 -15.65
N SER A 103 -0.58 -5.65 -14.69
CA SER A 103 -0.48 -7.12 -14.91
C SER A 103 -1.83 -7.77 -15.21
N PHE A 104 -2.92 -7.25 -14.64
CA PHE A 104 -4.27 -7.75 -14.89
C PHE A 104 -4.65 -7.63 -16.37
N SER A 105 -4.50 -6.42 -16.93
CA SER A 105 -4.74 -6.18 -18.36
C SER A 105 -3.90 -7.09 -19.25
N LYS A 106 -2.61 -7.23 -18.95
CA LYS A 106 -1.69 -8.05 -19.72
C LYS A 106 -2.02 -9.54 -19.67
N LYS A 107 -2.29 -10.06 -18.47
CA LYS A 107 -2.54 -11.50 -18.27
C LYS A 107 -3.89 -11.96 -18.86
N LEU A 108 -4.90 -11.11 -18.80
CA LEU A 108 -6.27 -11.45 -19.20
C LEU A 108 -6.64 -10.91 -20.59
N GLY A 109 -5.75 -10.16 -21.24
CA GLY A 109 -6.01 -9.58 -22.57
C GLY A 109 -7.12 -8.52 -22.57
N ILE A 110 -7.35 -7.86 -21.42
CA ILE A 110 -8.37 -6.81 -21.26
C ILE A 110 -7.71 -5.46 -21.48
N ALA A 111 -8.34 -4.59 -22.26
CA ALA A 111 -7.80 -3.25 -22.51
C ALA A 111 -7.63 -2.47 -21.20
N GLU A 112 -6.47 -1.81 -21.04
CA GLU A 112 -6.22 -0.93 -19.89
C GLU A 112 -7.27 0.20 -19.86
N GLY A 113 -7.78 0.50 -18.67
CA GLY A 113 -8.84 1.49 -18.47
C GLY A 113 -10.26 0.92 -18.56
N THR A 114 -10.42 -0.38 -18.84
CA THR A 114 -11.75 -1.00 -18.84
C THR A 114 -12.28 -1.12 -17.40
N PRO A 115 -13.43 -0.48 -17.07
CA PRO A 115 -14.06 -0.64 -15.76
C PRO A 115 -14.50 -2.09 -15.54
N LEU A 116 -14.23 -2.63 -14.37
CA LEU A 116 -14.70 -3.96 -14.00
C LEU A 116 -16.14 -3.91 -13.53
N LYS A 117 -16.92 -4.96 -13.80
CA LYS A 117 -18.33 -5.03 -13.37
C LYS A 117 -18.47 -5.03 -11.84
N THR A 118 -17.51 -5.63 -11.17
CA THR A 118 -17.36 -5.65 -9.71
C THR A 118 -15.88 -5.56 -9.38
N PRO A 119 -15.49 -5.01 -8.22
CA PRO A 119 -14.11 -5.08 -7.78
C PRO A 119 -13.63 -6.52 -7.70
N THR A 120 -12.39 -6.78 -8.12
CA THR A 120 -11.75 -8.09 -7.96
C THR A 120 -10.83 -8.08 -6.75
N LEU A 121 -10.59 -9.25 -6.17
CA LEU A 121 -9.60 -9.47 -5.13
C LEU A 121 -8.60 -10.51 -5.62
N GLU A 122 -7.32 -10.21 -5.48
CA GLU A 122 -6.22 -11.10 -5.83
C GLU A 122 -5.30 -11.28 -4.63
N PHE A 123 -4.73 -12.48 -4.49
CA PHE A 123 -3.63 -12.76 -3.58
C PHE A 123 -2.36 -13.06 -4.37
N SER A 124 -1.22 -12.55 -3.90
CA SER A 124 0.10 -13.02 -4.31
C SER A 124 0.85 -13.51 -3.08
N TYR A 125 1.57 -14.61 -3.22
CA TYR A 125 2.50 -15.06 -2.18
C TYR A 125 3.68 -14.09 -2.12
N LYS A 126 3.84 -13.44 -0.97
CA LYS A 126 4.89 -12.44 -0.76
C LYS A 126 6.24 -13.11 -0.61
N ASP A 127 6.92 -13.29 -1.74
CA ASP A 127 8.26 -13.85 -1.83
C ASP A 127 8.99 -13.22 -3.02
N ASP A 128 9.85 -12.26 -2.73
CA ASP A 128 10.64 -11.52 -3.74
C ASP A 128 11.48 -12.45 -4.63
N ALA A 129 11.98 -13.57 -4.09
CA ALA A 129 12.81 -14.51 -4.85
C ALA A 129 11.99 -15.27 -5.89
N LEU A 130 10.70 -15.46 -5.63
CA LEU A 130 9.75 -16.10 -6.55
C LEU A 130 9.01 -15.09 -7.43
N GLY A 131 9.21 -13.78 -7.23
CA GLY A 131 8.54 -12.71 -7.96
C GLY A 131 7.08 -12.52 -7.59
N ASP A 132 6.73 -12.74 -6.32
CA ASP A 132 5.40 -12.57 -5.75
C ASP A 132 4.32 -13.29 -6.58
N PRO A 133 4.37 -14.64 -6.72
CA PRO A 133 3.50 -15.38 -7.60
C PRO A 133 2.04 -15.25 -7.19
N PHE A 134 1.17 -15.08 -8.18
CA PHE A 134 -0.28 -15.06 -7.99
C PHE A 134 -0.79 -16.40 -7.47
N ILE A 135 -1.59 -16.38 -6.40
CA ILE A 135 -2.21 -17.54 -5.78
C ILE A 135 -3.68 -17.26 -5.47
N ASN A 136 -4.44 -18.30 -5.17
CA ASN A 136 -5.78 -18.16 -4.62
C ASN A 136 -5.81 -18.49 -3.11
N ASP A 137 -6.96 -18.32 -2.48
CA ASP A 137 -7.16 -18.58 -1.07
C ASP A 137 -6.88 -20.04 -0.67
N TYR A 138 -7.23 -21.02 -1.53
CA TYR A 138 -6.94 -22.42 -1.28
C TYR A 138 -5.43 -22.72 -1.27
N TYR A 139 -4.65 -22.03 -2.10
CA TYR A 139 -3.19 -22.15 -2.05
C TYR A 139 -2.63 -21.55 -0.76
N ALA A 140 -3.15 -20.38 -0.36
CA ALA A 140 -2.75 -19.76 0.90
C ALA A 140 -3.01 -20.67 2.10
N LEU A 141 -4.17 -21.33 2.14
CA LEU A 141 -4.52 -22.32 3.16
C LEU A 141 -3.65 -23.57 3.08
N GLY A 142 -3.48 -24.13 1.89
CA GLY A 142 -2.70 -25.35 1.68
C GLY A 142 -1.21 -25.21 2.01
N LEU A 143 -0.67 -24.01 1.82
CA LEU A 143 0.70 -23.65 2.18
C LEU A 143 0.85 -23.20 3.64
N GLY A 144 -0.26 -23.07 4.39
CA GLY A 144 -0.23 -22.59 5.77
C GLY A 144 0.16 -21.13 5.93
N LEU A 145 -0.05 -20.30 4.91
CA LEU A 145 0.29 -18.87 4.95
C LEU A 145 -0.70 -18.09 5.81
N ALA A 146 -1.96 -18.50 5.80
CA ALA A 146 -3.03 -17.90 6.60
C ALA A 146 -4.09 -18.96 6.94
N THR A 147 -4.87 -18.72 7.99
CA THR A 147 -6.08 -19.52 8.31
C THR A 147 -7.28 -19.04 7.49
N ARG A 148 -8.38 -19.81 7.51
CA ARG A 148 -9.62 -19.41 6.85
C ARG A 148 -10.18 -18.12 7.45
N GLU A 149 -10.18 -18.02 8.78
CA GLU A 149 -10.66 -16.83 9.48
C GLU A 149 -9.83 -15.59 9.12
N GLU A 150 -8.50 -15.73 9.02
CA GLU A 150 -7.62 -14.63 8.60
C GLU A 150 -7.92 -14.20 7.16
N ILE A 151 -8.12 -15.14 6.23
CA ILE A 151 -8.47 -14.83 4.83
C ILE A 151 -9.83 -14.13 4.75
N ASP A 152 -10.81 -14.57 5.54
CA ASP A 152 -12.13 -13.96 5.57
C ASP A 152 -12.06 -12.53 6.13
N ASP A 153 -11.31 -12.29 7.21
CA ASP A 153 -11.08 -10.96 7.76
C ASP A 153 -10.31 -10.05 6.78
N ILE A 154 -9.24 -10.55 6.16
CA ILE A 154 -8.47 -9.83 5.14
C ILE A 154 -9.36 -9.43 3.97
N THR A 155 -10.18 -10.36 3.46
CA THR A 155 -11.10 -10.11 2.35
C THR A 155 -12.13 -9.04 2.71
N LYS A 156 -12.73 -9.14 3.90
CA LYS A 156 -13.69 -8.16 4.43
C LYS A 156 -13.05 -6.77 4.54
N TYR A 157 -11.88 -6.67 5.15
CA TYR A 157 -11.19 -5.39 5.29
C TYR A 157 -10.73 -4.81 3.96
N ALA A 158 -10.21 -5.63 3.03
CA ALA A 158 -9.79 -5.17 1.72
C ALA A 158 -10.94 -4.51 0.92
N PHE A 159 -12.14 -5.10 0.93
CA PHE A 159 -13.31 -4.50 0.29
C PHE A 159 -13.84 -3.27 1.04
N ALA A 160 -13.77 -3.26 2.37
CA ALA A 160 -14.13 -2.06 3.16
C ALA A 160 -13.17 -0.89 2.86
N VAL A 161 -11.87 -1.15 2.81
CA VAL A 161 -10.84 -0.18 2.37
C VAL A 161 -11.17 0.34 0.97
N ASN A 162 -11.48 -0.56 0.02
CA ASN A 162 -11.84 -0.17 -1.34
C ASN A 162 -13.06 0.77 -1.38
N THR A 163 -14.12 0.42 -0.64
CA THR A 163 -15.35 1.22 -0.60
C THR A 163 -15.08 2.63 -0.08
N PHE A 164 -14.31 2.75 0.99
CA PHE A 164 -13.91 4.04 1.56
C PHE A 164 -13.04 4.83 0.58
N MET A 165 -11.99 4.21 0.05
CA MET A 165 -11.02 4.88 -0.81
C MET A 165 -11.64 5.34 -2.13
N LEU A 166 -12.53 4.55 -2.75
CA LEU A 166 -13.24 4.96 -3.96
C LEU A 166 -14.00 6.27 -3.75
N LYS A 167 -14.73 6.38 -2.64
CA LYS A 167 -15.48 7.60 -2.30
C LYS A 167 -14.52 8.75 -2.02
N PHE A 168 -13.56 8.55 -1.15
CA PHE A 168 -12.61 9.58 -0.74
C PHE A 168 -11.85 10.17 -1.95
N PHE A 169 -11.24 9.34 -2.79
CA PHE A 169 -10.46 9.82 -3.93
C PHE A 169 -11.33 10.47 -5.00
N LYS A 170 -12.56 9.99 -5.18
CA LYS A 170 -13.49 10.62 -6.13
C LYS A 170 -13.83 12.06 -5.73
N GLU A 171 -13.99 12.35 -4.45
CA GLU A 171 -14.20 13.69 -3.92
C GLU A 171 -13.00 14.63 -4.18
N HIS A 172 -11.80 14.06 -4.45
CA HIS A 172 -10.56 14.77 -4.78
C HIS A 172 -10.22 14.75 -6.28
N ASN A 173 -11.17 14.41 -7.15
CA ASN A 173 -11.00 14.28 -8.60
C ASN A 173 -9.92 13.26 -8.99
N ILE A 174 -9.83 12.17 -8.24
CA ILE A 174 -8.91 11.06 -8.46
C ILE A 174 -9.72 9.79 -8.64
N ASP A 175 -9.44 9.02 -9.70
CA ASP A 175 -9.98 7.69 -9.88
C ASP A 175 -9.01 6.65 -9.27
N LEU A 176 -9.50 5.87 -8.32
CA LEU A 176 -8.78 4.72 -7.76
C LEU A 176 -8.93 3.52 -8.70
N ILE A 177 -7.86 3.18 -9.38
CA ILE A 177 -7.84 2.09 -10.38
C ILE A 177 -7.68 0.74 -9.71
N ASP A 178 -6.63 0.59 -8.94
CA ASP A 178 -6.34 -0.57 -8.11
C ASP A 178 -5.37 -0.19 -6.98
N PHE A 179 -5.21 -1.09 -6.02
CA PHE A 179 -4.22 -0.93 -4.97
C PHE A 179 -3.78 -2.29 -4.42
N LYS A 180 -2.56 -2.32 -3.91
CA LYS A 180 -1.96 -3.42 -3.15
C LYS A 180 -1.85 -2.99 -1.69
N ILE A 181 -2.33 -3.82 -0.78
CA ILE A 181 -2.19 -3.67 0.67
C ILE A 181 -1.67 -4.97 1.28
N GLU A 182 -1.15 -4.87 2.47
CA GLU A 182 -0.68 -5.99 3.26
C GLU A 182 -1.34 -5.98 4.64
N PHE A 183 -1.43 -7.14 5.25
CA PHE A 183 -2.00 -7.31 6.57
C PHE A 183 -0.99 -7.99 7.50
N GLY A 184 -1.14 -7.77 8.78
CA GLY A 184 -0.29 -8.39 9.78
C GLY A 184 -1.06 -8.82 11.01
N ARG A 185 -0.49 -9.79 11.73
CA ARG A 185 -1.00 -10.31 13.01
C ARG A 185 -0.46 -9.49 14.16
N PHE A 186 -1.35 -9.06 15.02
CA PHE A 186 -1.00 -8.35 16.24
C PHE A 186 -1.92 -8.82 17.38
N HIS A 187 -1.35 -9.50 18.38
CA HIS A 187 -2.10 -10.04 19.51
C HIS A 187 -3.36 -10.82 19.11
N GLY A 188 -3.24 -11.70 18.09
CA GLY A 188 -4.31 -12.54 17.59
C GLY A 188 -5.37 -11.84 16.73
N LYS A 189 -5.10 -10.61 16.30
CA LYS A 189 -5.97 -9.84 15.40
C LYS A 189 -5.27 -9.51 14.09
N ILE A 190 -6.02 -9.44 13.01
CA ILE A 190 -5.55 -8.97 11.71
C ILE A 190 -5.66 -7.44 11.67
N LEU A 191 -4.57 -6.77 11.34
CA LEU A 191 -4.50 -5.33 11.12
C LEU A 191 -4.06 -5.03 9.69
N LEU A 192 -4.60 -3.96 9.11
CA LEU A 192 -4.03 -3.37 7.90
C LEU A 192 -2.65 -2.81 8.21
N ALA A 193 -1.67 -3.16 7.41
CA ALA A 193 -0.27 -2.79 7.56
C ALA A 193 0.30 -2.23 6.25
N ASP A 194 1.63 -2.17 6.15
CA ASP A 194 2.39 -1.62 5.03
C ASP A 194 2.08 -0.15 4.77
N GLU A 195 1.53 0.22 3.63
CA GLU A 195 1.21 1.61 3.27
C GLU A 195 0.04 1.72 2.31
N ILE A 196 -0.56 2.91 2.26
CA ILE A 196 -1.46 3.36 1.20
C ILE A 196 -0.86 4.62 0.60
N SER A 197 -0.32 4.52 -0.61
CA SER A 197 0.47 5.59 -1.23
C SER A 197 0.48 5.48 -2.76
N PRO A 198 1.01 6.46 -3.49
CA PRO A 198 1.23 6.36 -4.92
C PRO A 198 2.18 5.23 -5.35
N ASP A 199 2.92 4.61 -4.42
CA ASP A 199 3.76 3.43 -4.69
C ASP A 199 2.94 2.14 -4.78
N THR A 200 1.86 2.05 -3.99
CA THR A 200 1.04 0.84 -3.84
C THR A 200 -0.34 0.94 -4.48
N CYS A 201 -0.75 2.15 -4.88
CA CYS A 201 -2.01 2.40 -5.55
C CYS A 201 -1.79 2.94 -6.97
N ARG A 202 -2.74 2.68 -7.86
CA ARG A 202 -2.86 3.39 -9.13
C ARG A 202 -3.95 4.45 -9.02
N PHE A 203 -3.52 5.68 -9.19
CA PHE A 203 -4.37 6.87 -9.18
C PHE A 203 -4.33 7.56 -10.53
N TRP A 204 -5.49 7.80 -11.10
CA TRP A 204 -5.62 8.55 -12.35
C TRP A 204 -6.43 9.82 -12.10
N ASP A 205 -6.07 10.88 -12.81
CA ASP A 205 -6.90 12.08 -12.87
C ASP A 205 -8.29 11.72 -13.44
N SER A 206 -9.36 12.09 -12.74
CA SER A 206 -10.73 11.71 -13.13
C SER A 206 -11.19 12.34 -14.46
N THR A 207 -10.51 13.37 -14.97
CA THR A 207 -10.86 14.09 -16.18
C THR A 207 -9.93 13.75 -17.34
N THR A 208 -8.62 13.79 -17.09
CA THR A 208 -7.61 13.61 -18.13
C THR A 208 -7.11 12.18 -18.25
N HIS A 209 -7.36 11.35 -17.21
CA HIS A 209 -6.83 9.99 -17.05
C HIS A 209 -5.29 9.93 -16.99
N GLU A 210 -4.65 11.05 -16.71
CA GLU A 210 -3.22 11.07 -16.43
C GLU A 210 -2.89 10.29 -15.16
N LYS A 211 -1.77 9.59 -15.19
CA LYS A 211 -1.31 8.78 -14.05
C LYS A 211 -0.68 9.67 -13.00
N LEU A 212 -1.13 9.53 -11.74
CA LEU A 212 -0.67 10.29 -10.58
C LEU A 212 0.10 9.39 -9.59
N ASP A 213 0.69 8.33 -10.08
CA ASP A 213 1.28 7.25 -9.29
C ASP A 213 2.61 6.76 -9.86
N LYS A 214 3.17 5.71 -9.27
CA LYS A 214 4.45 5.10 -9.63
C LYS A 214 4.49 4.52 -11.05
N ASP A 215 3.37 4.36 -11.74
CA ASP A 215 3.39 3.91 -13.14
C ASP A 215 4.15 4.88 -14.05
N ARG A 216 4.22 6.17 -13.70
CA ARG A 216 5.11 7.11 -14.41
C ARG A 216 6.57 6.69 -14.35
N PHE A 217 7.04 6.25 -13.19
CA PHE A 217 8.40 5.70 -13.03
C PHE A 217 8.55 4.36 -13.74
N ARG A 218 7.58 3.44 -13.58
CA ARG A 218 7.63 2.11 -14.21
C ARG A 218 7.71 2.18 -15.73
N ARG A 219 7.06 3.17 -16.35
CA ARG A 219 6.88 3.30 -17.82
C ARG A 219 7.71 4.42 -18.45
N ASP A 220 8.63 5.02 -17.71
CA ASP A 220 9.47 6.15 -18.19
C ASP A 220 8.65 7.33 -18.78
N MET A 221 7.53 7.66 -18.14
CA MET A 221 6.63 8.72 -18.63
C MET A 221 7.10 10.13 -18.25
N GLY A 222 8.10 10.27 -17.35
CA GLY A 222 8.49 11.56 -16.79
C GLY A 222 7.48 12.13 -15.79
N GLY A 223 7.79 13.27 -15.18
CA GLY A 223 6.89 13.99 -14.28
C GLY A 223 6.45 13.18 -13.05
N VAL A 224 7.31 12.28 -12.54
CA VAL A 224 6.97 11.40 -11.39
C VAL A 224 6.85 12.21 -10.12
N GLU A 225 7.81 13.10 -9.87
CA GLU A 225 7.85 13.95 -8.67
C GLU A 225 6.66 14.91 -8.67
N GLU A 226 6.37 15.53 -9.81
CA GLU A 226 5.22 16.42 -10.00
C GLU A 226 3.89 15.69 -9.76
N ALA A 227 3.76 14.43 -10.21
CA ALA A 227 2.56 13.63 -9.96
C ALA A 227 2.36 13.34 -8.46
N TYR A 228 3.43 13.05 -7.73
CA TYR A 228 3.37 12.84 -6.27
C TYR A 228 3.00 14.13 -5.53
N GLN A 229 3.53 15.28 -5.97
CA GLN A 229 3.15 16.58 -5.41
C GLN A 229 1.69 16.94 -5.75
N GLU A 230 1.21 16.62 -6.94
CA GLU A 230 -0.19 16.82 -7.32
C GLU A 230 -1.14 16.00 -6.42
N MET A 231 -0.76 14.77 -6.05
CA MET A 231 -1.51 13.98 -5.08
C MET A 231 -1.59 14.70 -3.72
N MET A 232 -0.47 15.23 -3.22
CA MET A 232 -0.43 15.99 -1.97
C MET A 232 -1.33 17.22 -2.02
N LYS A 233 -1.25 17.97 -3.12
CA LYS A 233 -2.07 19.16 -3.32
C LYS A 233 -3.56 18.84 -3.32
N ARG A 234 -3.98 17.78 -3.99
CA ARG A 234 -5.40 17.39 -4.06
C ARG A 234 -5.94 16.90 -2.73
N ILE A 235 -5.15 16.16 -1.98
CA ILE A 235 -5.59 15.56 -0.71
C ILE A 235 -5.50 16.55 0.45
N PHE A 236 -4.45 17.37 0.50
CA PHE A 236 -4.17 18.24 1.64
C PHE A 236 -4.34 19.74 1.34
N GLY A 237 -4.46 20.13 0.08
CA GLY A 237 -4.56 21.53 -0.34
C GLY A 237 -3.23 22.31 -0.26
N GLU A 238 -2.10 21.59 -0.27
CA GLU A 238 -0.73 22.14 -0.13
C GLU A 238 0.00 22.24 -1.47
#